data_e16af626daf2089b7664f22e5a7efd35
#
_entry.id   e16af626daf2089b7664f22e5a7efd35
#
_cell.length_a   1.000
_cell.length_b   1.000
_cell.length_c   1.000
_cell.angle_alpha   90.00
_cell.angle_beta   90.00
_cell.angle_gamma   90.00
#
_symmetry.space_group_name_H-M   'P 1'
#
loop_
_entity.id
_entity.type
_entity.pdbx_description
1 polymer ?
#
loop_
_entity_poly.entity_id
_entity_poly.type
_entity_poly.pdbx_seq_one_letter_code
_entity_poly.pdbx_strand_id
1 'polypeptide(L)'
;MRKTITIFTKHHILLIFVLLFLINESFSQNYEIKNSLDKISNEYTNRKKPPGLAITVIKDNKVFWSYKYGYSDIEKKTAMNSDLIMNIASVSKTITTTAILQLWERGAVNLDDDINKYLNFKVANPNHPKKIITIKQLLTHSSSITESVEYGNSYLCGDPVMPLSDWLKNYFDINGKFYNEKNNFHPWKPGENYKYSNIAFGLLGLIVEEVSKQPFNEYCKKNIMLPLKMDNSSWFINDLDTSELVKQYAKASEDNRNSEWVSKLIKSQIEDYFELCNYSFYNYPDGLFKTTITELSHFMIAMMNEGKYNNHQILKPSTVSEMLTLQVKDYDIQGLGWKKINYENFSFWGHSGRDPRVRTHRYFNPDTKIGIILFQNNGEGSTIKLVENIYSLIIE
;
A
#
# COMPACT_ATOMS: atom_id res chain seq x y z
N MET A 1 -36.27 -31.89 46.24
CA MET A 1 -34.87 -31.79 45.70
C MET A 1 -34.64 -32.45 44.36
N ARG A 2 -35.16 -33.66 44.07
CA ARG A 2 -34.91 -34.35 42.75
C ARG A 2 -35.52 -33.67 41.50
N LYS A 3 -36.66 -32.96 41.56
CA LYS A 3 -37.28 -32.29 40.42
C LYS A 3 -36.51 -31.04 39.93
N THR A 4 -35.83 -30.35 40.83
CA THR A 4 -35.08 -29.10 40.45
C THR A 4 -33.78 -29.41 39.73
N ILE A 5 -33.10 -30.50 40.07
CA ILE A 5 -31.85 -30.96 39.45
C ILE A 5 -32.09 -31.43 37.99
N THR A 6 -33.24 -32.07 37.72
CA THR A 6 -33.60 -32.58 36.38
C THR A 6 -33.96 -31.48 35.42
N ILE A 7 -34.50 -30.36 35.89
CA ILE A 7 -34.82 -29.19 35.03
C ILE A 7 -33.52 -28.44 34.65
N PHE A 8 -32.60 -28.31 35.62
CA PHE A 8 -31.30 -27.66 35.37
C PHE A 8 -30.47 -28.41 34.32
N THR A 9 -30.44 -29.71 34.34
CA THR A 9 -29.70 -30.56 33.38
C THR A 9 -30.34 -30.51 31.96
N LYS A 10 -31.68 -30.48 31.83
CA LYS A 10 -32.36 -30.39 30.55
C LYS A 10 -32.10 -29.02 29.86
N HIS A 11 -32.10 -27.93 30.60
CA HIS A 11 -31.77 -26.61 30.03
C HIS A 11 -30.32 -26.49 29.54
N HIS A 12 -29.38 -27.09 30.30
CA HIS A 12 -27.97 -27.12 29.86
C HIS A 12 -27.76 -27.98 28.61
N ILE A 13 -28.44 -29.11 28.52
CA ILE A 13 -28.38 -29.98 27.33
C ILE A 13 -28.98 -29.26 26.11
N LEU A 14 -30.12 -28.59 26.25
CA LEU A 14 -30.74 -27.80 25.16
C LEU A 14 -29.82 -26.65 24.72
N LEU A 15 -29.19 -25.95 25.66
CA LEU A 15 -28.24 -24.86 25.36
C LEU A 15 -27.02 -25.38 24.57
N ILE A 16 -26.50 -26.54 24.92
CA ILE A 16 -25.38 -27.19 24.20
C ILE A 16 -25.81 -27.58 22.80
N PHE A 17 -27.00 -28.14 22.58
CA PHE A 17 -27.51 -28.46 21.25
C PHE A 17 -27.72 -27.20 20.37
N VAL A 18 -28.26 -26.10 20.93
CA VAL A 18 -28.39 -24.83 20.22
C VAL A 18 -27.03 -24.25 19.85
N LEU A 19 -26.07 -24.27 20.77
CA LEU A 19 -24.68 -23.85 20.51
C LEU A 19 -24.02 -24.69 19.41
N LEU A 20 -24.15 -26.01 19.46
CA LEU A 20 -23.61 -26.92 18.43
C LEU A 20 -24.28 -26.71 17.07
N PHE A 21 -25.58 -26.44 17.04
CA PHE A 21 -26.30 -26.11 15.80
C PHE A 21 -25.81 -24.80 15.21
N LEU A 22 -25.71 -23.73 16.00
CA LEU A 22 -25.17 -22.43 15.54
C LEU A 22 -23.71 -22.49 15.08
N ILE A 23 -22.88 -23.30 15.75
CA ILE A 23 -21.50 -23.55 15.32
C ILE A 23 -21.50 -24.28 13.97
N ASN A 24 -22.35 -25.27 13.77
CA ASN A 24 -22.43 -26.05 12.53
C ASN A 24 -22.92 -25.19 11.35
N GLU A 25 -23.91 -24.31 11.55
CA GLU A 25 -24.37 -23.37 10.53
C GLU A 25 -23.26 -22.37 10.16
N SER A 26 -22.55 -21.82 11.15
CA SER A 26 -21.43 -20.91 10.90
C SER A 26 -20.29 -21.59 10.13
N PHE A 27 -19.98 -22.87 10.44
CA PHE A 27 -18.99 -23.64 9.68
C PHE A 27 -19.40 -23.88 8.23
N SER A 28 -20.66 -24.25 8.01
CA SER A 28 -21.22 -24.49 6.66
C SER A 28 -21.19 -23.21 5.83
N GLN A 29 -21.64 -22.08 6.37
CA GLN A 29 -21.63 -20.80 5.70
C GLN A 29 -20.21 -20.34 5.34
N ASN A 30 -19.26 -20.44 6.27
CA ASN A 30 -17.85 -20.09 6.00
C ASN A 30 -17.23 -21.00 4.92
N TYR A 31 -17.61 -22.25 4.84
CA TYR A 31 -17.15 -23.18 3.80
C TYR A 31 -17.69 -22.80 2.42
N GLU A 32 -18.97 -22.44 2.31
CA GLU A 32 -19.59 -22.00 1.05
C GLU A 32 -19.00 -20.70 0.55
N ILE A 33 -18.75 -19.72 1.45
CA ILE A 33 -18.08 -18.46 1.11
C ILE A 33 -16.69 -18.74 0.53
N LYS A 34 -15.88 -19.60 1.19
CA LYS A 34 -14.52 -19.93 0.72
C LYS A 34 -14.54 -20.61 -0.66
N ASN A 35 -15.48 -21.52 -0.91
CA ASN A 35 -15.63 -22.13 -2.23
C ASN A 35 -16.01 -21.10 -3.31
N SER A 36 -16.86 -20.14 -2.97
CA SER A 36 -17.23 -19.05 -3.88
C SER A 36 -16.04 -18.12 -4.18
N LEU A 37 -15.22 -17.83 -3.17
CA LEU A 37 -13.98 -17.07 -3.33
C LEU A 37 -12.97 -17.80 -4.23
N ASP A 38 -12.80 -19.11 -4.05
CA ASP A 38 -11.96 -19.93 -4.92
C ASP A 38 -12.47 -19.91 -6.36
N LYS A 39 -13.80 -20.03 -6.56
CA LYS A 39 -14.43 -20.01 -7.87
C LYS A 39 -14.14 -18.71 -8.63
N ILE A 40 -14.43 -17.55 -8.04
CA ILE A 40 -14.20 -16.24 -8.71
C ILE A 40 -12.71 -15.99 -8.97
N SER A 41 -11.84 -16.46 -8.09
CA SER A 41 -10.39 -16.33 -8.26
C SER A 41 -9.88 -17.22 -9.39
N ASN A 42 -10.39 -18.45 -9.49
CA ASN A 42 -10.11 -19.36 -10.61
C ASN A 42 -10.63 -18.81 -11.94
N GLU A 43 -11.84 -18.25 -11.97
CA GLU A 43 -12.38 -17.59 -13.16
C GLU A 43 -11.50 -16.43 -13.63
N TYR A 44 -11.02 -15.60 -12.67
CA TYR A 44 -10.10 -14.51 -12.98
C TYR A 44 -8.78 -15.04 -13.56
N THR A 45 -8.13 -16.00 -12.90
CA THR A 45 -6.82 -16.53 -13.33
C THR A 45 -6.92 -17.31 -14.64
N ASN A 46 -7.97 -18.05 -14.87
CA ASN A 46 -8.21 -18.74 -16.14
C ASN A 46 -8.37 -17.77 -17.33
N ARG A 47 -9.01 -16.62 -17.09
CA ARG A 47 -9.23 -15.60 -18.12
C ARG A 47 -8.01 -14.71 -18.35
N LYS A 48 -7.33 -14.30 -17.27
CA LYS A 48 -6.23 -13.28 -17.32
C LYS A 48 -4.85 -13.90 -17.40
N LYS A 49 -4.68 -15.12 -16.90
CA LYS A 49 -3.43 -15.90 -16.89
C LYS A 49 -2.23 -15.07 -16.41
N PRO A 50 -2.33 -14.40 -15.22
CA PRO A 50 -1.19 -13.67 -14.71
C PRO A 50 -0.04 -14.64 -14.41
N PRO A 51 1.24 -14.22 -14.51
CA PRO A 51 2.37 -15.07 -14.12
C PRO A 51 2.26 -15.58 -12.70
N GLY A 52 1.94 -14.68 -11.74
CA GLY A 52 1.71 -15.00 -10.34
C GLY A 52 0.68 -14.08 -9.71
N LEU A 53 -0.16 -14.64 -8.85
CA LEU A 53 -1.18 -13.94 -8.07
C LEU A 53 -1.25 -14.53 -6.67
N ALA A 54 -1.30 -13.68 -5.66
CA ALA A 54 -1.62 -14.07 -4.29
C ALA A 54 -2.67 -13.11 -3.71
N ILE A 55 -3.65 -13.65 -3.01
CA ILE A 55 -4.73 -12.89 -2.37
C ILE A 55 -4.89 -13.39 -0.94
N THR A 56 -5.12 -12.48 -0.01
CA THR A 56 -5.46 -12.82 1.37
C THR A 56 -6.62 -11.94 1.84
N VAL A 57 -7.61 -12.58 2.42
CA VAL A 57 -8.72 -11.94 3.11
C VAL A 57 -8.49 -12.05 4.61
N ILE A 58 -8.64 -10.92 5.30
CA ILE A 58 -8.61 -10.82 6.76
C ILE A 58 -10.01 -10.51 7.24
N LYS A 59 -10.48 -11.25 8.24
CA LYS A 59 -11.74 -11.03 8.94
C LYS A 59 -11.47 -11.24 10.43
N ASP A 60 -11.97 -10.34 11.27
CA ASP A 60 -11.80 -10.41 12.72
C ASP A 60 -10.33 -10.56 13.17
N ASN A 61 -9.44 -9.79 12.52
CA ASN A 61 -7.99 -9.76 12.78
C ASN A 61 -7.24 -11.08 12.48
N LYS A 62 -7.82 -11.96 11.71
CA LYS A 62 -7.22 -13.24 11.31
C LYS A 62 -7.33 -13.45 9.82
N VAL A 63 -6.40 -14.22 9.28
CA VAL A 63 -6.52 -14.71 7.91
C VAL A 63 -7.75 -15.61 7.83
N PHE A 64 -8.75 -15.16 7.07
CA PHE A 64 -9.99 -15.91 6.82
C PHE A 64 -9.85 -16.85 5.63
N TRP A 65 -9.19 -16.36 4.56
CA TRP A 65 -8.99 -17.09 3.32
C TRP A 65 -7.77 -16.57 2.57
N SER A 66 -7.12 -17.46 1.82
CA SER A 66 -6.00 -17.11 0.95
C SER A 66 -6.05 -17.89 -0.35
N TYR A 67 -5.68 -17.25 -1.45
CA TYR A 67 -5.59 -17.84 -2.78
C TYR A 67 -4.21 -17.57 -3.38
N LYS A 68 -3.69 -18.56 -4.11
CA LYS A 68 -2.37 -18.52 -4.74
C LYS A 68 -2.47 -19.13 -6.13
N TYR A 69 -1.82 -18.50 -7.11
CA TYR A 69 -1.81 -18.96 -8.48
C TYR A 69 -0.49 -18.61 -9.16
N GLY A 70 0.00 -19.53 -10.01
CA GLY A 70 1.16 -19.31 -10.86
C GLY A 70 2.48 -19.25 -10.08
N TYR A 71 3.42 -18.49 -10.60
CA TYR A 71 4.81 -18.53 -10.19
C TYR A 71 5.32 -17.16 -9.70
N SER A 72 6.13 -17.17 -8.68
CA SER A 72 6.98 -16.04 -8.27
C SER A 72 8.21 -15.94 -9.16
N ASP A 73 8.69 -17.07 -9.68
CA ASP A 73 9.79 -17.20 -10.64
C ASP A 73 9.38 -18.22 -11.70
N ILE A 74 9.13 -17.75 -12.94
CA ILE A 74 8.69 -18.62 -14.07
C ILE A 74 9.80 -19.59 -14.46
N GLU A 75 11.04 -19.12 -14.53
CA GLU A 75 12.18 -19.92 -14.97
C GLU A 75 12.45 -21.09 -14.02
N LYS A 76 12.45 -20.81 -12.71
CA LYS A 76 12.65 -21.82 -11.67
C LYS A 76 11.38 -22.59 -11.32
N LYS A 77 10.23 -22.20 -11.86
CA LYS A 77 8.90 -22.72 -11.50
C LYS A 77 8.60 -22.65 -10.00
N THR A 78 9.11 -21.60 -9.33
CA THR A 78 8.85 -21.37 -7.91
C THR A 78 7.41 -20.88 -7.76
N ALA A 79 6.59 -21.60 -6.99
CA ALA A 79 5.18 -21.27 -6.82
C ALA A 79 5.00 -19.93 -6.07
N MET A 80 3.99 -19.16 -6.46
CA MET A 80 3.59 -17.95 -5.74
C MET A 80 3.02 -18.30 -4.36
N ASN A 81 3.39 -17.52 -3.32
CA ASN A 81 2.83 -17.68 -1.98
C ASN A 81 2.80 -16.33 -1.22
N SER A 82 2.18 -16.33 -0.02
CA SER A 82 1.92 -15.11 0.77
C SER A 82 3.14 -14.61 1.55
N ASP A 83 4.18 -15.42 1.67
CA ASP A 83 5.38 -15.13 2.46
C ASP A 83 6.56 -14.68 1.59
N LEU A 84 6.36 -14.64 0.27
CA LEU A 84 7.34 -14.09 -0.66
C LEU A 84 7.26 -12.56 -0.70
N ILE A 85 8.44 -11.95 -0.83
CA ILE A 85 8.61 -10.51 -0.77
C ILE A 85 8.33 -9.90 -2.15
N MET A 86 7.42 -8.93 -2.21
CA MET A 86 7.11 -8.21 -3.43
C MET A 86 7.07 -6.69 -3.23
N ASN A 87 7.50 -5.94 -4.24
CA ASN A 87 7.27 -4.50 -4.32
C ASN A 87 5.78 -4.20 -4.33
N ILE A 88 5.32 -3.36 -3.41
CA ILE A 88 3.90 -3.01 -3.28
C ILE A 88 3.52 -1.68 -3.93
N ALA A 89 4.45 -1.11 -4.69
CA ALA A 89 4.24 0.15 -5.42
C ALA A 89 3.62 1.24 -4.50
N SER A 90 2.64 1.98 -4.99
CA SER A 90 2.04 3.10 -4.24
C SER A 90 1.30 2.73 -2.95
N VAL A 91 1.09 1.46 -2.64
CA VAL A 91 0.63 1.05 -1.28
C VAL A 91 1.65 1.49 -0.23
N SER A 92 2.92 1.65 -0.58
CA SER A 92 4.01 2.21 0.24
C SER A 92 3.68 3.57 0.85
N LYS A 93 2.90 4.40 0.14
CA LYS A 93 2.48 5.73 0.62
C LYS A 93 1.77 5.69 1.96
N THR A 94 1.11 4.59 2.27
CA THR A 94 0.41 4.43 3.55
C THR A 94 1.39 4.24 4.72
N ILE A 95 2.58 3.67 4.47
CA ILE A 95 3.66 3.57 5.47
C ILE A 95 4.28 4.96 5.67
N THR A 96 4.57 5.68 4.59
CA THR A 96 5.09 7.07 4.63
C THR A 96 4.14 8.00 5.36
N THR A 97 2.84 7.89 5.09
CA THR A 97 1.80 8.61 5.84
C THR A 97 1.87 8.32 7.34
N THR A 98 2.00 7.04 7.72
CA THR A 98 2.08 6.65 9.13
C THR A 98 3.29 7.30 9.81
N ALA A 99 4.45 7.33 9.14
CA ALA A 99 5.67 7.97 9.68
C ALA A 99 5.47 9.48 9.95
N ILE A 100 4.87 10.21 9.00
CA ILE A 100 4.54 11.64 9.17
C ILE A 100 3.53 11.83 10.31
N LEU A 101 2.49 11.02 10.37
CA LEU A 101 1.47 11.14 11.40
C LEU A 101 2.00 10.81 12.80
N GLN A 102 2.99 9.93 12.94
CA GLN A 102 3.70 9.71 14.20
C GLN A 102 4.46 10.97 14.66
N LEU A 103 5.07 11.71 13.73
CA LEU A 103 5.73 12.98 14.05
C LEU A 103 4.72 14.06 14.40
N TRP A 104 3.57 14.08 13.72
CA TRP A 104 2.47 14.98 14.05
C TRP A 104 1.91 14.72 15.46
N GLU A 105 1.68 13.47 15.83
CA GLU A 105 1.23 13.09 17.18
C GLU A 105 2.18 13.53 18.30
N ARG A 106 3.48 13.57 17.98
CA ARG A 106 4.53 14.02 18.92
C ARG A 106 4.68 15.55 18.95
N GLY A 107 3.92 16.28 18.13
CA GLY A 107 4.05 17.74 17.98
C GLY A 107 5.34 18.19 17.28
N ALA A 108 6.07 17.26 16.64
CA ALA A 108 7.30 17.55 15.92
C ALA A 108 7.05 18.23 14.57
N VAL A 109 5.88 18.00 13.98
CA VAL A 109 5.38 18.69 12.78
C VAL A 109 3.92 19.10 12.98
N ASN A 110 3.47 20.13 12.22
CA ASN A 110 2.05 20.47 12.10
C ASN A 110 1.61 20.29 10.65
N LEU A 111 0.44 19.69 10.43
CA LEU A 111 -0.08 19.39 9.08
C LEU A 111 -0.27 20.64 8.22
N ASP A 112 -0.55 21.80 8.84
CA ASP A 112 -0.76 23.08 8.17
C ASP A 112 0.52 23.95 8.07
N ASP A 113 1.66 23.48 8.58
CA ASP A 113 2.94 24.18 8.44
C ASP A 113 3.42 24.21 6.98
N ASP A 114 4.08 25.32 6.61
CA ASP A 114 4.89 25.39 5.39
C ASP A 114 6.00 24.34 5.45
N ILE A 115 6.08 23.48 4.44
CA ILE A 115 7.10 22.42 4.36
C ILE A 115 8.52 22.96 4.38
N ASN A 116 8.73 24.22 3.91
CA ASN A 116 10.01 24.89 3.93
C ASN A 116 10.56 25.12 5.35
N LYS A 117 9.73 25.02 6.38
CA LYS A 117 10.17 25.03 7.79
C LYS A 117 11.06 23.83 8.14
N TYR A 118 10.91 22.73 7.40
CA TYR A 118 11.58 21.45 7.67
C TYR A 118 12.66 21.09 6.65
N LEU A 119 12.74 21.81 5.53
CA LEU A 119 13.65 21.51 4.41
C LEU A 119 14.83 22.49 4.42
N ASN A 120 16.00 22.05 3.91
CA ASN A 120 17.20 22.86 3.76
C ASN A 120 17.31 23.51 2.35
N PHE A 121 16.28 23.38 1.52
CA PHE A 121 16.11 24.04 0.22
C PHE A 121 14.66 24.51 0.08
N LYS A 122 14.43 25.42 -0.87
CA LYS A 122 13.10 26.01 -1.04
C LYS A 122 12.25 25.22 -2.05
N VAL A 123 11.01 24.92 -1.65
CA VAL A 123 9.96 24.38 -2.52
C VAL A 123 8.84 25.39 -2.62
N ALA A 124 8.62 25.94 -3.81
CA ALA A 124 7.56 26.92 -4.04
C ALA A 124 7.04 26.80 -5.49
N ASN A 125 5.72 26.84 -5.67
CA ASN A 125 5.14 26.89 -7.00
C ASN A 125 5.50 28.24 -7.68
N PRO A 126 6.22 28.25 -8.80
CA PRO A 126 6.65 29.49 -9.45
C PRO A 126 5.50 30.37 -9.94
N ASN A 127 4.33 29.78 -10.24
CA ASN A 127 3.13 30.53 -10.61
C ASN A 127 2.45 31.19 -9.39
N HIS A 128 2.77 30.76 -8.17
CA HIS A 128 2.19 31.25 -6.91
C HIS A 128 3.26 31.35 -5.81
N PRO A 129 4.35 32.09 -5.99
CA PRO A 129 5.55 32.05 -5.13
C PRO A 129 5.33 32.51 -3.69
N LYS A 130 4.22 33.22 -3.43
CA LYS A 130 3.83 33.69 -2.09
C LYS A 130 2.89 32.70 -1.35
N LYS A 131 2.46 31.61 -2.01
CA LYS A 131 1.62 30.59 -1.40
C LYS A 131 2.48 29.46 -0.85
N ILE A 132 2.25 29.14 0.41
CA ILE A 132 2.92 28.01 1.07
C ILE A 132 2.37 26.69 0.55
N ILE A 133 3.20 25.67 0.61
CA ILE A 133 2.81 24.27 0.43
C ILE A 133 2.87 23.63 1.82
N THR A 134 1.78 22.94 2.24
CA THR A 134 1.68 22.36 3.57
C THR A 134 1.87 20.84 3.55
N ILE A 135 2.21 20.24 4.70
CA ILE A 135 2.28 18.77 4.87
C ILE A 135 0.92 18.15 4.53
N LYS A 136 -0.18 18.78 4.95
CA LYS A 136 -1.54 18.33 4.61
C LYS A 136 -1.76 18.28 3.11
N GLN A 137 -1.32 19.28 2.37
CA GLN A 137 -1.46 19.31 0.92
C GLN A 137 -0.62 18.25 0.21
N LEU A 138 0.54 17.88 0.75
CA LEU A 138 1.32 16.74 0.24
C LEU A 138 0.55 15.42 0.47
N LEU A 139 0.06 15.19 1.68
CA LEU A 139 -0.71 13.98 2.05
C LEU A 139 -2.01 13.83 1.25
N THR A 140 -2.61 14.93 0.83
CA THR A 140 -3.90 14.96 0.13
C THR A 140 -3.79 15.14 -1.36
N HIS A 141 -2.56 15.13 -1.92
CA HIS A 141 -2.31 15.36 -3.35
C HIS A 141 -2.89 16.68 -3.89
N SER A 142 -2.91 17.73 -3.07
CA SER A 142 -3.41 19.05 -3.43
C SER A 142 -2.31 20.14 -3.45
N SER A 143 -1.05 19.74 -3.37
CA SER A 143 0.12 20.63 -3.27
C SER A 143 0.47 21.40 -4.56
N SER A 144 -0.17 21.11 -5.68
CA SER A 144 0.21 21.57 -7.03
C SER A 144 1.54 21.03 -7.58
N ILE A 145 2.22 20.14 -6.85
CA ILE A 145 3.44 19.47 -7.32
C ILE A 145 3.07 18.36 -8.30
N THR A 146 3.87 18.23 -9.39
CA THR A 146 3.69 17.16 -10.38
C THR A 146 5.03 16.53 -10.77
N GLU A 147 4.98 15.42 -11.50
CA GLU A 147 6.16 14.71 -11.98
C GLU A 147 6.58 15.23 -13.36
N SER A 148 7.85 15.61 -13.48
CA SER A 148 8.52 15.76 -14.78
C SER A 148 9.03 14.41 -15.31
N VAL A 149 9.56 14.38 -16.54
CA VAL A 149 10.20 13.19 -17.12
C VAL A 149 11.32 12.62 -16.24
N GLU A 150 11.95 13.48 -15.43
CA GLU A 150 13.06 13.09 -14.56
C GLU A 150 12.66 12.07 -13.48
N TYR A 151 11.38 12.09 -13.07
CA TYR A 151 10.87 11.05 -12.17
C TYR A 151 10.98 9.66 -12.82
N GLY A 152 10.54 9.53 -14.07
CA GLY A 152 10.69 8.29 -14.85
C GLY A 152 12.14 7.94 -15.15
N ASN A 153 12.99 8.94 -15.42
CA ASN A 153 14.41 8.76 -15.65
C ASN A 153 15.17 8.24 -14.42
N SER A 154 14.60 8.43 -13.21
CA SER A 154 15.21 7.99 -11.95
C SER A 154 15.16 6.48 -11.70
N TYR A 155 14.37 5.73 -12.48
CA TYR A 155 14.30 4.26 -12.35
C TYR A 155 15.62 3.60 -12.78
N LEU A 156 16.11 2.65 -11.97
CA LEU A 156 17.36 1.92 -12.20
C LEU A 156 17.29 0.50 -11.61
N CYS A 157 18.10 -0.40 -12.12
CA CYS A 157 18.31 -1.72 -11.51
C CYS A 157 19.13 -1.60 -10.22
N GLY A 158 18.75 -2.33 -9.18
CA GLY A 158 19.39 -2.27 -7.86
C GLY A 158 18.83 -1.14 -6.98
N ASP A 159 19.50 -0.87 -5.88
CA ASP A 159 19.11 0.17 -4.93
C ASP A 159 19.50 1.58 -5.40
N PRO A 160 18.81 2.66 -4.92
CA PRO A 160 19.14 4.02 -5.30
C PRO A 160 20.57 4.39 -4.88
N VAL A 161 21.32 4.96 -5.81
CA VAL A 161 22.71 5.42 -5.56
C VAL A 161 22.78 6.89 -5.14
N MET A 162 21.69 7.65 -5.36
CA MET A 162 21.59 9.06 -4.97
C MET A 162 20.72 9.17 -3.70
N PRO A 163 21.17 9.91 -2.67
CA PRO A 163 20.36 10.18 -1.49
C PRO A 163 19.05 10.89 -1.85
N LEU A 164 17.99 10.62 -1.09
CA LEU A 164 16.66 11.25 -1.27
C LEU A 164 16.74 12.78 -1.20
N SER A 165 17.53 13.31 -0.25
CA SER A 165 17.77 14.75 -0.10
C SER A 165 18.38 15.39 -1.34
N ASP A 166 19.38 14.74 -1.94
CA ASP A 166 20.07 15.26 -3.14
C ASP A 166 19.15 15.19 -4.36
N TRP A 167 18.38 14.11 -4.50
CA TRP A 167 17.38 13.97 -5.54
C TRP A 167 16.35 15.10 -5.48
N LEU A 168 15.71 15.30 -4.31
CA LEU A 168 14.66 16.30 -4.15
C LEU A 168 15.19 17.72 -4.22
N LYS A 169 16.39 17.98 -3.70
CA LYS A 169 17.06 19.27 -3.87
C LYS A 169 17.29 19.58 -5.34
N ASN A 170 17.85 18.65 -6.11
CA ASN A 170 18.05 18.83 -7.56
C ASN A 170 16.74 18.98 -8.34
N TYR A 171 15.63 18.45 -7.81
CA TYR A 171 14.31 18.55 -8.44
C TYR A 171 13.63 19.89 -8.17
N PHE A 172 13.80 20.49 -6.99
CA PHE A 172 13.06 21.69 -6.57
C PHE A 172 13.86 22.98 -6.49
N ASP A 173 15.18 22.92 -6.24
CA ASP A 173 16.03 24.10 -6.24
C ASP A 173 16.11 24.69 -7.65
N ILE A 174 15.98 26.02 -7.78
CA ILE A 174 16.02 26.72 -9.08
C ILE A 174 17.33 26.47 -9.85
N ASN A 175 18.42 26.19 -9.15
CA ASN A 175 19.70 25.82 -9.74
C ASN A 175 19.91 24.30 -9.82
N GLY A 176 18.91 23.51 -9.45
CA GLY A 176 18.98 22.05 -9.44
C GLY A 176 18.97 21.46 -10.84
N LYS A 177 19.70 20.36 -11.01
CA LYS A 177 19.88 19.67 -12.31
C LYS A 177 18.54 19.24 -12.95
N PHE A 178 17.53 18.92 -12.13
CA PHE A 178 16.24 18.38 -12.56
C PHE A 178 15.10 19.39 -12.40
N TYR A 179 15.45 20.64 -12.05
CA TYR A 179 14.44 21.69 -11.92
C TYR A 179 13.85 22.05 -13.30
N ASN A 180 12.53 22.06 -13.36
CA ASN A 180 11.79 22.48 -14.52
C ASN A 180 10.54 23.25 -14.08
N GLU A 181 10.57 24.58 -14.22
CA GLU A 181 9.51 25.48 -13.78
C GLU A 181 8.13 25.08 -14.32
N LYS A 182 8.06 24.64 -15.58
CA LYS A 182 6.81 24.28 -16.26
C LYS A 182 6.31 22.88 -15.93
N ASN A 183 7.22 21.96 -15.60
CA ASN A 183 6.91 20.53 -15.51
C ASN A 183 6.95 19.97 -14.09
N ASN A 184 7.50 20.71 -13.10
CA ASN A 184 7.53 20.27 -11.72
C ASN A 184 6.33 20.77 -10.89
N PHE A 185 5.56 21.72 -11.45
CA PHE A 185 4.38 22.28 -10.81
C PHE A 185 3.21 22.45 -11.78
N HIS A 186 2.02 22.27 -11.27
CA HIS A 186 0.80 22.67 -11.96
C HIS A 186 0.58 24.20 -11.83
N PRO A 187 -0.17 24.82 -12.76
CA PRO A 187 -0.35 26.29 -12.78
C PRO A 187 -1.31 26.82 -11.70
N TRP A 188 -2.04 25.94 -10.99
CA TRP A 188 -2.97 26.36 -9.92
C TRP A 188 -2.30 26.51 -8.56
N LYS A 189 -2.97 27.21 -7.65
CA LYS A 189 -2.48 27.43 -6.28
C LYS A 189 -2.42 26.12 -5.47
N PRO A 190 -1.41 25.94 -4.60
CA PRO A 190 -1.45 24.91 -3.60
C PRO A 190 -2.77 24.92 -2.82
N GLY A 191 -3.42 23.77 -2.69
CA GLY A 191 -4.71 23.59 -2.05
C GLY A 191 -5.95 23.80 -2.94
N GLU A 192 -5.80 24.25 -4.19
CA GLU A 192 -6.92 24.57 -5.06
C GLU A 192 -7.53 23.36 -5.76
N ASN A 193 -6.68 22.44 -6.24
CA ASN A 193 -7.12 21.27 -6.98
C ASN A 193 -6.45 19.99 -6.47
N TYR A 194 -7.11 18.87 -6.69
CA TYR A 194 -6.54 17.54 -6.48
C TYR A 194 -5.82 17.05 -7.74
N LYS A 195 -4.59 16.60 -7.58
CA LYS A 195 -3.85 15.83 -8.59
C LYS A 195 -2.85 14.93 -7.90
N TYR A 196 -2.99 13.62 -8.13
CA TYR A 196 -2.07 12.63 -7.58
C TYR A 196 -0.61 12.97 -7.89
N SER A 197 0.23 12.97 -6.87
CA SER A 197 1.66 13.29 -6.98
C SER A 197 2.50 12.28 -6.19
N ASN A 198 3.44 11.64 -6.88
CA ASN A 198 4.43 10.75 -6.28
C ASN A 198 5.53 11.57 -5.59
N ILE A 199 6.03 12.60 -6.26
CA ILE A 199 7.09 13.48 -5.74
C ILE A 199 6.71 14.07 -4.38
N ALA A 200 5.43 14.38 -4.15
CA ALA A 200 4.95 14.86 -2.85
C ALA A 200 5.26 13.89 -1.71
N PHE A 201 5.24 12.59 -1.96
CA PHE A 201 5.55 11.57 -0.95
C PHE A 201 7.05 11.38 -0.73
N GLY A 202 7.88 11.66 -1.71
CA GLY A 202 9.33 11.81 -1.50
C GLY A 202 9.63 12.95 -0.52
N LEU A 203 8.98 14.13 -0.68
CA LEU A 203 9.11 15.24 0.26
C LEU A 203 8.63 14.87 1.67
N LEU A 204 7.53 14.12 1.81
CA LEU A 204 7.09 13.62 3.12
C LEU A 204 8.15 12.72 3.76
N GLY A 205 8.76 11.81 2.99
CA GLY A 205 9.88 10.99 3.46
C GLY A 205 11.08 11.83 3.90
N LEU A 206 11.47 12.83 3.11
CA LEU A 206 12.56 13.74 3.48
C LEU A 206 12.23 14.56 4.74
N ILE A 207 11.00 15.03 4.92
CA ILE A 207 10.58 15.70 6.15
C ILE A 207 10.71 14.76 7.36
N VAL A 208 10.41 13.45 7.20
CA VAL A 208 10.67 12.48 8.27
C VAL A 208 12.17 12.41 8.59
N GLU A 209 13.06 12.36 7.59
CA GLU A 209 14.52 12.36 7.80
C GLU A 209 14.98 13.61 8.54
N GLU A 210 14.58 14.80 8.05
CA GLU A 210 15.02 16.08 8.60
C GLU A 210 14.53 16.32 10.03
N VAL A 211 13.31 15.91 10.35
CA VAL A 211 12.74 16.10 11.69
C VAL A 211 13.24 15.06 12.68
N SER A 212 13.34 13.80 12.26
CA SER A 212 13.78 12.70 13.14
C SER A 212 15.29 12.57 13.26
N LYS A 213 16.04 13.18 12.34
CA LYS A 213 17.51 13.03 12.19
C LYS A 213 17.94 11.57 11.98
N GLN A 214 17.10 10.80 11.33
CA GLN A 214 17.36 9.40 10.96
C GLN A 214 17.00 9.22 9.48
N PRO A 215 17.69 8.35 8.72
CA PRO A 215 17.23 7.95 7.38
C PRO A 215 15.77 7.48 7.43
N PHE A 216 14.99 7.80 6.41
CA PHE A 216 13.56 7.51 6.37
C PHE A 216 13.26 6.01 6.56
N ASN A 217 14.00 5.13 5.89
CA ASN A 217 13.86 3.69 6.03
C ASN A 217 14.14 3.22 7.47
N GLU A 218 15.18 3.76 8.11
CA GLU A 218 15.54 3.42 9.50
C GLU A 218 14.49 3.90 10.50
N TYR A 219 13.96 5.13 10.28
CA TYR A 219 12.83 5.61 11.09
C TYR A 219 11.62 4.66 10.98
N CYS A 220 11.24 4.29 9.77
CA CYS A 220 10.11 3.38 9.52
C CYS A 220 10.38 1.98 10.09
N LYS A 221 11.59 1.44 9.91
CA LYS A 221 11.99 0.15 10.48
C LYS A 221 11.78 0.12 11.98
N LYS A 222 12.31 1.12 12.69
CA LYS A 222 12.25 1.21 14.15
C LYS A 222 10.84 1.47 14.69
N ASN A 223 10.08 2.39 14.06
CA ASN A 223 8.83 2.90 14.63
C ASN A 223 7.57 2.24 14.04
N ILE A 224 7.67 1.51 12.92
CA ILE A 224 6.53 0.89 12.25
C ILE A 224 6.78 -0.61 12.07
N MET A 225 7.87 -1.01 11.39
CA MET A 225 8.06 -2.40 10.98
C MET A 225 8.31 -3.33 12.18
N LEU A 226 9.30 -3.03 13.02
CA LEU A 226 9.62 -3.87 14.19
C LEU A 226 8.44 -4.02 15.16
N PRO A 227 7.69 -2.95 15.55
CA PRO A 227 6.49 -3.11 16.37
C PRO A 227 5.41 -4.00 15.73
N LEU A 228 5.34 -4.04 14.41
CA LEU A 228 4.38 -4.85 13.66
C LEU A 228 4.91 -6.22 13.24
N LYS A 229 6.13 -6.59 13.63
CA LYS A 229 6.80 -7.84 13.21
C LYS A 229 6.85 -7.98 11.69
N MET A 230 7.35 -6.94 11.03
CA MET A 230 7.56 -6.88 9.58
C MET A 230 9.07 -6.97 9.32
N ASP A 231 9.65 -8.13 9.63
CA ASP A 231 11.10 -8.33 9.64
C ASP A 231 11.69 -8.54 8.23
N ASN A 232 10.85 -9.00 7.27
CA ASN A 232 11.20 -9.21 5.87
C ASN A 232 10.71 -8.07 4.97
N SER A 233 10.70 -6.84 5.50
CA SER A 233 10.20 -5.66 4.79
C SER A 233 11.25 -4.57 4.74
N SER A 234 11.49 -4.01 3.55
CA SER A 234 12.38 -2.85 3.35
C SER A 234 12.08 -2.12 2.05
N TRP A 235 12.57 -0.88 1.93
CA TRP A 235 12.69 -0.18 0.63
C TRP A 235 13.89 -0.67 -0.17
N PHE A 236 14.98 -1.09 0.50
CA PHE A 236 16.23 -1.46 -0.13
C PHE A 236 16.34 -2.97 -0.34
N ILE A 237 16.82 -3.36 -1.52
CA ILE A 237 17.00 -4.76 -1.91
C ILE A 237 18.10 -5.41 -1.06
N ASN A 238 19.13 -4.63 -0.73
CA ASN A 238 20.28 -5.10 0.07
C ASN A 238 19.92 -5.46 1.52
N ASP A 239 18.75 -5.03 2.02
CA ASP A 239 18.25 -5.37 3.35
C ASP A 239 17.46 -6.69 3.36
N LEU A 240 17.20 -7.30 2.21
CA LEU A 240 16.26 -8.41 2.04
C LEU A 240 16.97 -9.67 1.54
N ASP A 241 16.40 -10.83 1.86
CA ASP A 241 16.79 -12.07 1.20
C ASP A 241 16.29 -12.05 -0.25
N THR A 242 17.22 -11.87 -1.20
CA THR A 242 16.88 -11.76 -2.62
C THR A 242 16.35 -13.07 -3.22
N SER A 243 16.54 -14.22 -2.55
CA SER A 243 15.97 -15.50 -2.97
C SER A 243 14.45 -15.58 -2.78
N GLU A 244 13.93 -14.77 -1.85
CA GLU A 244 12.50 -14.67 -1.53
C GLU A 244 11.78 -13.56 -2.33
N LEU A 245 12.51 -12.81 -3.18
CA LEU A 245 11.93 -11.75 -3.99
C LEU A 245 11.12 -12.31 -5.18
N VAL A 246 9.87 -11.91 -5.27
CA VAL A 246 9.01 -12.20 -6.41
C VAL A 246 9.51 -11.48 -7.65
N LYS A 247 9.77 -12.22 -8.73
CA LYS A 247 10.14 -11.69 -10.04
C LYS A 247 8.98 -10.93 -10.67
N GLN A 248 9.29 -9.84 -11.36
CA GLN A 248 8.31 -8.98 -12.01
C GLN A 248 8.38 -9.18 -13.52
N TYR A 249 7.21 -9.29 -14.17
CA TYR A 249 7.12 -9.68 -15.56
C TYR A 249 6.32 -8.68 -16.39
N ALA A 250 6.87 -8.27 -17.53
CA ALA A 250 6.16 -7.56 -18.58
C ALA A 250 5.83 -8.54 -19.71
N LYS A 251 4.66 -8.44 -20.34
CA LYS A 251 4.38 -9.21 -21.55
C LYS A 251 5.41 -8.86 -22.64
N ALA A 252 5.95 -9.86 -23.33
CA ALA A 252 6.89 -9.66 -24.40
C ALA A 252 6.17 -9.10 -25.64
N SER A 253 6.15 -7.77 -25.76
CA SER A 253 5.55 -7.01 -26.84
C SER A 253 6.50 -5.89 -27.30
N GLU A 254 6.30 -5.39 -28.51
CA GLU A 254 7.06 -4.25 -29.04
C GLU A 254 6.84 -2.99 -28.19
N ASP A 255 5.60 -2.73 -27.73
CA ASP A 255 5.29 -1.60 -26.88
C ASP A 255 6.10 -1.62 -25.59
N ASN A 256 6.26 -2.82 -24.97
CA ASN A 256 7.04 -2.96 -23.75
C ASN A 256 8.54 -2.89 -24.02
N ARG A 257 9.00 -3.41 -25.16
CA ARG A 257 10.40 -3.31 -25.60
C ARG A 257 10.82 -1.87 -25.89
N ASN A 258 9.92 -1.08 -26.47
CA ASN A 258 10.16 0.30 -26.87
C ASN A 258 9.75 1.32 -25.79
N SER A 259 9.16 0.86 -24.69
CA SER A 259 8.79 1.74 -23.57
C SER A 259 10.04 2.30 -22.90
N GLU A 260 10.17 3.62 -22.88
CA GLU A 260 11.29 4.32 -22.25
C GLU A 260 11.54 3.91 -20.79
N TRP A 261 10.48 3.52 -20.07
CA TRP A 261 10.54 3.14 -18.67
C TRP A 261 10.83 1.65 -18.46
N VAL A 262 10.26 0.79 -19.31
CA VAL A 262 10.36 -0.67 -19.14
C VAL A 262 11.63 -1.21 -19.75
N SER A 263 12.02 -0.68 -20.93
CA SER A 263 13.16 -1.20 -21.69
C SER A 263 14.45 -1.24 -20.90
N LYS A 264 14.75 -0.21 -20.11
CA LYS A 264 15.95 -0.13 -19.28
C LYS A 264 15.94 -1.08 -18.06
N LEU A 265 14.78 -1.63 -17.71
CA LEU A 265 14.62 -2.58 -16.62
C LEU A 265 14.57 -4.04 -17.10
N ILE A 266 14.51 -4.30 -18.43
CA ILE A 266 14.49 -5.65 -18.98
C ILE A 266 15.83 -6.32 -18.73
N LYS A 267 15.78 -7.46 -18.02
CA LYS A 267 16.95 -8.31 -17.74
C LYS A 267 17.06 -9.44 -18.76
N SER A 268 15.95 -10.14 -19.02
CA SER A 268 15.89 -11.29 -19.92
C SER A 268 14.49 -11.45 -20.51
N GLN A 269 14.36 -12.33 -21.50
CA GLN A 269 13.06 -12.78 -22.01
C GLN A 269 12.89 -14.25 -21.66
N ILE A 270 11.75 -14.60 -21.06
CA ILE A 270 11.37 -15.94 -20.66
C ILE A 270 9.96 -16.18 -21.22
N GLU A 271 9.84 -17.13 -22.18
CA GLU A 271 8.56 -17.40 -22.86
C GLU A 271 7.94 -16.10 -23.42
N ASP A 272 6.69 -15.85 -23.08
CA ASP A 272 5.92 -14.67 -23.50
C ASP A 272 6.14 -13.43 -22.62
N TYR A 273 7.17 -13.43 -21.76
CA TYR A 273 7.43 -12.36 -20.80
C TYR A 273 8.87 -11.83 -20.87
N PHE A 274 9.02 -10.55 -20.57
CA PHE A 274 10.28 -9.96 -20.15
C PHE A 274 10.37 -10.02 -18.63
N GLU A 275 11.40 -10.65 -18.08
CA GLU A 275 11.76 -10.52 -16.67
C GLU A 275 12.42 -9.16 -16.46
N LEU A 276 11.96 -8.41 -15.46
CA LEU A 276 12.58 -7.18 -15.06
C LEU A 276 13.61 -7.43 -13.97
N CYS A 277 14.65 -6.58 -13.92
CA CYS A 277 15.56 -6.56 -12.79
C CYS A 277 14.83 -6.14 -11.50
N ASN A 278 15.39 -6.45 -10.35
CA ASN A 278 14.99 -5.80 -9.12
C ASN A 278 15.39 -4.33 -9.24
N TYR A 279 14.42 -3.44 -9.31
CA TYR A 279 14.64 -2.02 -9.60
C TYR A 279 14.30 -1.13 -8.42
N SER A 280 14.78 0.09 -8.48
CA SER A 280 14.44 1.20 -7.60
C SER A 280 14.35 2.53 -8.36
N PHE A 281 14.08 3.60 -7.62
CA PHE A 281 14.14 5.00 -8.05
C PHE A 281 14.47 5.91 -6.86
N TYR A 282 14.92 7.13 -7.12
CA TYR A 282 15.41 8.01 -6.06
C TYR A 282 14.32 8.52 -5.12
N ASN A 283 13.08 8.64 -5.58
CA ASN A 283 11.92 9.12 -4.79
C ASN A 283 11.27 7.99 -3.95
N TYR A 284 12.02 7.05 -3.43
CA TYR A 284 11.59 5.77 -2.88
C TYR A 284 10.48 5.80 -1.80
N PRO A 285 10.25 6.87 -0.99
CA PRO A 285 9.16 6.87 -0.02
C PRO A 285 7.75 6.82 -0.63
N ASP A 286 7.60 7.16 -1.91
CA ASP A 286 6.31 7.11 -2.60
C ASP A 286 5.90 5.72 -3.09
N GLY A 287 6.87 4.81 -3.20
CA GLY A 287 6.73 3.46 -3.74
C GLY A 287 7.82 2.54 -3.21
N LEU A 288 8.10 1.43 -3.92
CA LEU A 288 9.24 0.53 -3.69
C LEU A 288 9.29 -0.21 -2.36
N PHE A 289 8.40 0.04 -1.40
CA PHE A 289 8.37 -0.78 -0.20
C PHE A 289 8.13 -2.24 -0.61
N LYS A 290 9.00 -3.12 -0.18
CA LYS A 290 8.96 -4.54 -0.45
C LYS A 290 8.58 -5.24 0.83
N THR A 291 7.60 -6.13 0.76
CA THR A 291 7.04 -6.82 1.94
C THR A 291 6.33 -8.09 1.49
N THR A 292 5.96 -8.94 2.43
CA THR A 292 5.11 -10.11 2.20
C THR A 292 3.64 -9.76 2.43
N ILE A 293 2.70 -10.55 1.90
CA ILE A 293 1.27 -10.39 2.23
C ILE A 293 1.05 -10.61 3.73
N THR A 294 1.74 -11.58 4.32
CA THR A 294 1.65 -11.89 5.75
C THR A 294 2.03 -10.68 6.59
N GLU A 295 3.15 -10.04 6.33
CA GLU A 295 3.60 -8.85 7.08
C GLU A 295 2.73 -7.62 6.80
N LEU A 296 2.31 -7.40 5.55
CA LEU A 296 1.39 -6.31 5.21
C LEU A 296 0.02 -6.49 5.89
N SER A 297 -0.37 -7.73 6.19
CA SER A 297 -1.58 -8.01 6.96
C SER A 297 -1.47 -7.51 8.42
N HIS A 298 -0.29 -7.57 9.04
CA HIS A 298 -0.07 -7.01 10.37
C HIS A 298 -0.30 -5.50 10.39
N PHE A 299 0.23 -4.80 9.38
CA PHE A 299 0.00 -3.37 9.23
C PHE A 299 -1.49 -3.06 8.97
N MET A 300 -2.17 -3.84 8.14
CA MET A 300 -3.61 -3.66 7.90
C MET A 300 -4.43 -3.92 9.16
N ILE A 301 -4.13 -4.97 9.91
CA ILE A 301 -4.79 -5.27 11.19
C ILE A 301 -4.57 -4.11 12.18
N ALA A 302 -3.36 -3.53 12.23
CA ALA A 302 -3.11 -2.36 13.05
C ALA A 302 -4.07 -1.21 12.70
N MET A 303 -4.22 -0.90 11.41
CA MET A 303 -5.12 0.18 10.97
C MET A 303 -6.60 -0.12 11.24
N MET A 304 -7.04 -1.37 11.07
CA MET A 304 -8.40 -1.81 11.43
C MET A 304 -8.67 -1.73 12.94
N ASN A 305 -7.62 -1.80 13.76
CA ASN A 305 -7.68 -1.73 15.21
C ASN A 305 -7.15 -0.39 15.75
N GLU A 306 -7.50 0.71 15.08
CA GLU A 306 -7.21 2.06 15.56
C GLU A 306 -5.72 2.29 15.86
N GLY A 307 -4.85 1.75 14.99
CA GLY A 307 -3.40 1.89 15.07
C GLY A 307 -2.69 0.87 15.97
N LYS A 308 -3.39 -0.19 16.42
CA LYS A 308 -2.86 -1.17 17.35
C LYS A 308 -2.73 -2.56 16.74
N TYR A 309 -1.55 -3.17 16.87
CA TYR A 309 -1.29 -4.57 16.56
C TYR A 309 -0.72 -5.30 17.78
N ASN A 310 -1.39 -6.36 18.22
CA ASN A 310 -1.06 -7.02 19.47
C ASN A 310 -0.98 -6.00 20.63
N ASN A 311 0.19 -5.86 21.27
CA ASN A 311 0.41 -4.93 22.38
C ASN A 311 1.08 -3.61 21.94
N HIS A 312 1.31 -3.40 20.63
CA HIS A 312 2.00 -2.22 20.09
C HIS A 312 1.03 -1.23 19.47
N GLN A 313 1.03 0.01 19.96
CA GLN A 313 0.30 1.13 19.39
C GLN A 313 1.24 1.94 18.51
N ILE A 314 1.03 1.96 17.19
CA ILE A 314 1.87 2.72 16.24
C ILE A 314 1.27 4.08 15.88
N LEU A 315 -0.05 4.25 16.03
CA LEU A 315 -0.78 5.52 15.92
C LEU A 315 -1.88 5.55 16.96
N LYS A 316 -2.23 6.73 17.46
CA LYS A 316 -3.39 6.91 18.36
C LYS A 316 -4.71 6.68 17.62
N PRO A 317 -5.78 6.24 18.29
CA PRO A 317 -7.11 6.09 17.69
C PRO A 317 -7.60 7.36 17.01
N SER A 318 -7.42 8.53 17.62
CA SER A 318 -7.79 9.83 17.06
C SER A 318 -7.06 10.16 15.77
N THR A 319 -5.79 9.77 15.67
CA THR A 319 -4.98 9.97 14.45
C THR A 319 -5.44 9.06 13.32
N VAL A 320 -5.77 7.80 13.61
CA VAL A 320 -6.34 6.90 12.61
C VAL A 320 -7.70 7.40 12.13
N SER A 321 -8.53 7.89 13.03
CA SER A 321 -9.82 8.52 12.67
C SER A 321 -9.64 9.72 11.75
N GLU A 322 -8.73 10.65 12.08
CA GLU A 322 -8.42 11.81 11.25
C GLU A 322 -7.84 11.40 9.89
N MET A 323 -6.94 10.41 9.87
CA MET A 323 -6.33 9.86 8.66
C MET A 323 -7.39 9.31 7.68
N LEU A 324 -8.43 8.67 8.19
CA LEU A 324 -9.52 8.07 7.42
C LEU A 324 -10.73 9.02 7.27
N THR A 325 -10.55 10.32 7.49
CA THR A 325 -11.55 11.36 7.23
C THR A 325 -11.27 12.00 5.88
N LEU A 326 -12.33 12.32 5.11
CA LEU A 326 -12.18 13.02 3.83
C LEU A 326 -11.64 14.43 4.06
N GLN A 327 -10.57 14.78 3.35
CA GLN A 327 -9.77 15.98 3.60
C GLN A 327 -9.85 17.02 2.48
N VAL A 328 -10.30 16.64 1.28
CA VAL A 328 -10.36 17.52 0.12
C VAL A 328 -11.81 17.80 -0.23
N LYS A 329 -12.19 19.09 -0.20
CA LYS A 329 -13.52 19.51 -0.59
C LYS A 329 -13.80 19.12 -2.05
N ASP A 330 -15.01 18.69 -2.32
CA ASP A 330 -15.47 18.26 -3.66
C ASP A 330 -14.70 17.03 -4.22
N TYR A 331 -13.99 16.28 -3.35
CA TYR A 331 -13.24 15.08 -3.73
C TYR A 331 -13.41 13.96 -2.70
N ASP A 332 -14.50 13.22 -2.83
CA ASP A 332 -14.99 12.25 -1.85
C ASP A 332 -14.20 10.94 -1.73
N ILE A 333 -12.92 10.99 -2.08
CA ILE A 333 -12.05 9.79 -2.06
C ILE A 333 -10.74 9.97 -1.28
N GLN A 334 -10.39 11.19 -0.85
CA GLN A 334 -9.05 11.45 -0.33
C GLN A 334 -9.05 11.78 1.16
N GLY A 335 -8.46 10.88 1.96
CA GLY A 335 -8.02 11.12 3.34
C GLY A 335 -6.54 11.55 3.39
N LEU A 336 -5.91 11.49 4.56
CA LEU A 336 -4.48 11.76 4.67
C LEU A 336 -3.68 10.54 4.17
N GLY A 337 -3.23 10.60 2.90
CA GLY A 337 -2.46 9.54 2.25
C GLY A 337 -3.20 8.22 2.01
N TRP A 338 -4.47 8.17 2.36
CA TRP A 338 -5.34 7.02 2.15
C TRP A 338 -6.50 7.38 1.24
N LYS A 339 -6.95 6.40 0.47
CA LYS A 339 -8.10 6.57 -0.43
C LYS A 339 -9.31 5.83 0.08
N LYS A 340 -10.47 6.50 0.02
CA LYS A 340 -11.77 5.88 0.17
C LYS A 340 -12.26 5.42 -1.20
N ILE A 341 -12.67 4.16 -1.31
CA ILE A 341 -13.34 3.62 -2.50
C ILE A 341 -14.75 3.30 -2.10
N ASN A 342 -15.71 3.79 -2.86
CA ASN A 342 -17.12 3.46 -2.70
C ASN A 342 -17.50 2.44 -3.77
N TYR A 343 -18.09 1.33 -3.34
CA TYR A 343 -18.60 0.28 -4.20
C TYR A 343 -19.96 -0.18 -3.70
N GLU A 344 -21.01 0.01 -4.51
CA GLU A 344 -22.40 -0.26 -4.10
C GLU A 344 -22.73 0.40 -2.76
N ASN A 345 -23.10 -0.39 -1.75
CA ASN A 345 -23.43 0.09 -0.40
C ASN A 345 -22.24 0.11 0.56
N PHE A 346 -21.01 -0.13 0.08
CA PHE A 346 -19.82 -0.29 0.90
C PHE A 346 -18.76 0.75 0.59
N SER A 347 -17.97 1.08 1.58
CA SER A 347 -16.77 1.88 1.39
C SER A 347 -15.56 1.22 2.05
N PHE A 348 -14.41 1.39 1.40
CA PHE A 348 -13.14 0.86 1.86
C PHE A 348 -12.12 1.98 1.98
N TRP A 349 -11.23 1.83 2.93
CA TRP A 349 -10.05 2.65 3.02
C TRP A 349 -8.80 1.84 2.65
N GLY A 350 -7.94 2.42 1.85
CA GLY A 350 -6.72 1.74 1.44
C GLY A 350 -5.95 2.47 0.37
N HIS A 351 -5.17 1.71 -0.36
CA HIS A 351 -4.44 2.19 -1.53
C HIS A 351 -4.22 1.05 -2.53
N SER A 352 -4.25 1.37 -3.82
CA SER A 352 -3.77 0.47 -4.88
C SER A 352 -2.33 0.81 -5.25
N GLY A 353 -1.58 -0.18 -5.68
CA GLY A 353 -0.25 -0.02 -6.24
C GLY A 353 -0.22 -0.39 -7.72
N ARG A 354 0.41 0.47 -8.51
CA ARG A 354 0.79 0.22 -9.89
C ARG A 354 2.17 0.78 -10.13
N ASP A 355 3.08 -0.10 -10.53
CA ASP A 355 4.44 0.26 -10.89
C ASP A 355 4.83 -0.57 -12.11
N PRO A 356 5.96 -0.33 -12.79
CA PRO A 356 6.35 -1.22 -13.85
C PRO A 356 6.14 -2.69 -13.47
N ARG A 357 5.10 -3.26 -14.08
CA ARG A 357 4.70 -4.68 -14.02
C ARG A 357 4.38 -5.23 -12.61
N VAL A 358 3.82 -4.37 -11.76
CA VAL A 358 3.26 -4.75 -10.45
C VAL A 358 1.83 -4.24 -10.32
N ARG A 359 0.97 -5.06 -9.74
CA ARG A 359 -0.37 -4.68 -9.28
C ARG A 359 -0.55 -5.14 -7.85
N THR A 360 -0.91 -4.20 -7.00
CA THR A 360 -1.20 -4.49 -5.60
C THR A 360 -2.44 -3.76 -5.14
N HIS A 361 -3.15 -4.37 -4.22
CA HIS A 361 -4.27 -3.76 -3.53
C HIS A 361 -4.15 -4.06 -2.04
N ARG A 362 -4.48 -3.06 -1.23
CA ARG A 362 -4.69 -3.21 0.19
C ARG A 362 -5.83 -2.30 0.60
N TYR A 363 -6.96 -2.90 0.88
CA TYR A 363 -8.18 -2.21 1.27
C TYR A 363 -8.82 -2.89 2.47
N PHE A 364 -9.42 -2.10 3.36
CA PHE A 364 -10.19 -2.60 4.46
C PHE A 364 -11.39 -1.70 4.76
N ASN A 365 -12.39 -2.26 5.41
CA ASN A 365 -13.49 -1.53 5.99
C ASN A 365 -13.35 -1.53 7.52
N PRO A 366 -13.27 -0.36 8.18
CA PRO A 366 -13.05 -0.29 9.62
C PRO A 366 -14.24 -0.80 10.44
N ASP A 367 -15.47 -0.73 9.90
CA ASP A 367 -16.68 -1.12 10.61
C ASP A 367 -16.86 -2.63 10.61
N THR A 368 -16.69 -3.28 9.45
CA THR A 368 -16.83 -4.73 9.28
C THR A 368 -15.60 -5.53 9.69
N LYS A 369 -14.44 -4.86 9.91
CA LYS A 369 -13.14 -5.49 10.18
C LYS A 369 -12.73 -6.51 9.11
N ILE A 370 -13.13 -6.25 7.86
CA ILE A 370 -12.75 -7.05 6.69
C ILE A 370 -11.69 -6.30 5.91
N GLY A 371 -10.60 -6.98 5.58
CA GLY A 371 -9.51 -6.47 4.77
C GLY A 371 -9.11 -7.43 3.66
N ILE A 372 -8.65 -6.88 2.53
CA ILE A 372 -8.19 -7.64 1.37
C ILE A 372 -6.83 -7.12 0.94
N ILE A 373 -5.88 -8.04 0.75
CA ILE A 373 -4.57 -7.79 0.15
C ILE A 373 -4.46 -8.65 -1.11
N LEU A 374 -4.03 -8.03 -2.22
CA LEU A 374 -3.78 -8.71 -3.48
C LEU A 374 -2.43 -8.30 -4.03
N PHE A 375 -1.60 -9.27 -4.39
CA PHE A 375 -0.33 -9.12 -5.08
C PHE A 375 -0.38 -9.85 -6.44
N GLN A 376 -0.01 -9.14 -7.51
CA GLN A 376 0.15 -9.68 -8.85
C GLN A 376 1.47 -9.19 -9.45
N ASN A 377 2.31 -10.10 -9.91
CA ASN A 377 3.67 -9.80 -10.38
C ASN A 377 3.75 -9.43 -11.86
N ASN A 378 2.64 -9.02 -12.45
CA ASN A 378 2.62 -8.26 -13.70
C ASN A 378 1.64 -7.09 -13.60
N GLY A 379 1.88 -6.05 -14.40
CA GLY A 379 1.09 -4.82 -14.38
C GLY A 379 -0.18 -4.85 -15.22
N GLU A 380 -0.52 -5.98 -15.85
CA GLU A 380 -1.58 -6.06 -16.84
C GLU A 380 -2.96 -6.31 -16.23
N GLY A 381 -3.97 -5.75 -16.89
CA GLY A 381 -5.37 -5.89 -16.51
C GLY A 381 -5.77 -5.05 -15.28
N SER A 382 -7.07 -5.01 -15.03
CA SER A 382 -7.65 -4.41 -13.82
C SER A 382 -7.98 -5.52 -12.84
N THR A 383 -7.46 -5.39 -11.61
CA THR A 383 -7.71 -6.32 -10.50
C THR A 383 -8.72 -5.77 -9.50
N ILE A 384 -9.15 -4.51 -9.67
CA ILE A 384 -10.08 -3.87 -8.71
C ILE A 384 -11.43 -4.60 -8.67
N LYS A 385 -11.97 -5.01 -9.83
CA LYS A 385 -13.24 -5.74 -9.89
C LYS A 385 -13.17 -7.11 -9.18
N LEU A 386 -12.01 -7.75 -9.19
CA LEU A 386 -11.80 -8.97 -8.40
C LEU A 386 -11.87 -8.69 -6.90
N VAL A 387 -11.23 -7.60 -6.44
CA VAL A 387 -11.26 -7.15 -5.04
C VAL A 387 -12.70 -6.84 -4.61
N GLU A 388 -13.45 -6.12 -5.44
CA GLU A 388 -14.88 -5.79 -5.19
C GLU A 388 -15.74 -7.04 -5.06
N ASN A 389 -15.61 -7.98 -6.00
CA ASN A 389 -16.37 -9.24 -5.99
C ASN A 389 -16.03 -10.11 -4.77
N ILE A 390 -14.74 -10.16 -4.39
CA ILE A 390 -14.30 -10.88 -3.18
C ILE A 390 -14.98 -10.29 -1.94
N TYR A 391 -15.02 -8.97 -1.85
CA TYR A 391 -15.61 -8.31 -0.68
C TYR A 391 -17.12 -8.56 -0.60
N SER A 392 -17.84 -8.41 -1.71
CA SER A 392 -19.29 -8.66 -1.75
C SER A 392 -19.66 -10.03 -1.19
N LEU A 393 -18.89 -11.07 -1.55
CA LEU A 393 -19.11 -12.44 -1.07
C LEU A 393 -18.87 -12.64 0.44
N ILE A 394 -18.07 -11.78 1.07
CA ILE A 394 -17.70 -11.95 2.48
C ILE A 394 -18.69 -11.27 3.42
N ILE A 395 -19.38 -10.25 2.91
CA ILE A 395 -20.34 -9.45 3.71
C ILE A 395 -21.78 -9.95 3.56
N GLU A 396 -22.10 -10.72 2.52
CA GLU A 396 -23.35 -11.49 2.40
C GLU A 396 -23.40 -12.62 3.44
#